data_5747e8c7f1ba3fb14a5118b8288532f1
#
_entry.id   5747e8c7f1ba3fb14a5118b8288532f1
#
_cell.length_a   1.000
_cell.length_b   1.000
_cell.length_c   1.000
_cell.angle_alpha   90.00
_cell.angle_beta   90.00
_cell.angle_gamma   90.00
#
_symmetry.space_group_name_H-M   'P 1'
#
loop_
_entity.id
_entity.type
_entity.pdbx_description
1 polymer ?
#
loop_
_entity_poly.entity_id
_entity_poly.type
_entity_poly.pdbx_seq_one_letter_code
_entity_poly.pdbx_strand_id
1 'polypeptide(L)'
;MKVLLLCWRDSTHPQGGGSERYLERVGEYLAEQGHEVVYRTAKHTDAPRRSRRNGVRYERAGGKFSVYLAAPLSIWRNRPDVVVDTQNGIPFFARLFTRRPVVLLTHHCHKEQWPVAGPVIGRLGWFLESKVAPRVYRGARYVTVSEASRSDLVALGVREGDIEIVENGVDPVPAHVPSLYDDHRTHLLTLSRLVPHKRIEEAIDAAARIPGAVLDVVGSGWWEDELRAYAQGRGDVVFHGHVSEPYKHALLERADVHLLPSRKEGWGIAVIEAAQHGVPTVAYASAGGVADSIRDGETGRLVQDGDDFAEATRETLERRASMAENAKRWAQRFSWEETGRRFAAVLAELVTPR
;
A
#
# COMPACT_ATOMS: atom_id res chain seq x y z
N MET A 1 20.07 2.84 -18.04
CA MET A 1 19.60 1.43 -18.16
C MET A 1 18.18 1.38 -18.67
N LYS A 2 17.77 0.24 -19.23
CA LYS A 2 16.40 -0.03 -19.61
C LYS A 2 15.74 -0.93 -18.58
N VAL A 3 14.68 -0.45 -17.95
CA VAL A 3 13.97 -1.13 -16.86
C VAL A 3 12.59 -1.57 -17.32
N LEU A 4 12.26 -2.85 -17.12
CA LEU A 4 10.93 -3.40 -17.38
C LEU A 4 10.24 -3.67 -16.04
N LEU A 5 9.15 -2.95 -15.79
CA LEU A 5 8.28 -3.13 -14.62
C LEU A 5 7.11 -4.02 -15.02
N LEU A 6 6.93 -5.15 -14.34
CA LEU A 6 5.82 -6.08 -14.56
C LEU A 6 4.84 -5.99 -13.39
N CYS A 7 3.62 -5.55 -13.66
CA CYS A 7 2.54 -5.54 -12.68
C CYS A 7 1.23 -5.89 -13.37
N TRP A 8 0.34 -6.62 -12.71
CA TRP A 8 -0.89 -7.07 -13.36
C TRP A 8 -1.89 -5.93 -13.60
N ARG A 9 -1.76 -4.80 -12.90
CA ARG A 9 -2.55 -3.57 -13.09
C ARG A 9 -1.70 -2.32 -12.87
N ASP A 10 -2.19 -1.17 -13.27
CA ASP A 10 -1.65 0.15 -12.98
C ASP A 10 -2.64 0.98 -12.14
N SER A 11 -2.26 2.19 -11.72
CA SER A 11 -3.10 3.04 -10.86
C SER A 11 -4.37 3.52 -11.55
N THR A 12 -4.45 3.48 -12.89
CA THR A 12 -5.67 3.88 -13.63
C THR A 12 -6.71 2.76 -13.67
N HIS A 13 -6.34 1.54 -13.20
CA HIS A 13 -7.29 0.44 -13.07
C HIS A 13 -8.26 0.72 -11.91
N PRO A 14 -9.58 0.44 -12.04
CA PRO A 14 -10.57 0.70 -10.98
C PRO A 14 -10.23 0.07 -9.61
N GLN A 15 -9.45 -1.00 -9.61
CA GLN A 15 -8.97 -1.67 -8.39
C GLN A 15 -7.50 -1.33 -8.07
N GLY A 16 -6.93 -0.29 -8.66
CA GLY A 16 -5.58 0.18 -8.35
C GLY A 16 -5.45 0.59 -6.89
N GLY A 17 -4.28 0.42 -6.30
CA GLY A 17 -4.02 0.71 -4.90
C GLY A 17 -2.57 1.17 -4.64
N GLY A 18 -2.16 1.10 -3.38
CA GLY A 18 -0.85 1.57 -2.95
C GLY A 18 0.34 0.86 -3.62
N SER A 19 0.20 -0.44 -3.90
CA SER A 19 1.26 -1.22 -4.56
C SER A 19 1.51 -0.78 -6.01
N GLU A 20 0.45 -0.44 -6.74
CA GLU A 20 0.54 0.08 -8.09
C GLU A 20 1.13 1.49 -8.09
N ARG A 21 0.68 2.33 -7.15
CA ARG A 21 1.21 3.69 -6.96
C ARG A 21 2.70 3.68 -6.66
N TYR A 22 3.15 2.79 -5.75
CA TYR A 22 4.56 2.59 -5.44
C TYR A 22 5.39 2.31 -6.69
N LEU A 23 5.00 1.30 -7.48
CA LEU A 23 5.76 0.91 -8.66
C LEU A 23 5.76 2.00 -9.74
N GLU A 24 4.67 2.76 -9.88
CA GLU A 24 4.61 3.91 -10.77
C GLU A 24 5.55 5.02 -10.34
N ARG A 25 5.55 5.40 -9.06
CA ARG A 25 6.44 6.43 -8.52
C ARG A 25 7.91 6.05 -8.65
N VAL A 26 8.25 4.79 -8.41
CA VAL A 26 9.59 4.26 -8.69
C VAL A 26 9.92 4.38 -10.18
N GLY A 27 8.98 4.02 -11.06
CA GLY A 27 9.16 4.14 -12.50
C GLY A 27 9.33 5.58 -12.97
N GLU A 28 8.56 6.52 -12.42
CA GLU A 28 8.65 7.96 -12.70
C GLU A 28 10.02 8.50 -12.26
N TYR A 29 10.45 8.20 -11.03
CA TYR A 29 11.78 8.58 -10.56
C TYR A 29 12.91 8.06 -11.46
N LEU A 30 12.86 6.77 -11.84
CA LEU A 30 13.85 6.19 -12.75
C LEU A 30 13.87 6.89 -14.11
N ALA A 31 12.70 7.26 -14.64
CA ALA A 31 12.59 7.99 -15.90
C ALA A 31 13.17 9.42 -15.81
N GLU A 32 12.95 10.09 -14.69
CA GLU A 32 13.54 11.41 -14.38
C GLU A 32 15.07 11.34 -14.28
N GLN A 33 15.62 10.21 -13.79
CA GLN A 33 17.06 9.93 -13.78
C GLN A 33 17.61 9.51 -15.16
N GLY A 34 16.84 9.64 -16.24
CA GLY A 34 17.27 9.36 -17.61
C GLY A 34 17.24 7.87 -18.00
N HIS A 35 16.57 7.02 -17.26
CA HIS A 35 16.42 5.60 -17.60
C HIS A 35 15.22 5.38 -18.55
N GLU A 36 15.33 4.41 -19.46
CA GLU A 36 14.19 3.97 -20.27
C GLU A 36 13.33 3.02 -19.42
N VAL A 37 12.11 3.44 -19.09
CA VAL A 37 11.19 2.67 -18.25
C VAL A 37 9.97 2.22 -19.03
N VAL A 38 9.70 0.92 -18.98
CA VAL A 38 8.51 0.30 -19.57
C VAL A 38 7.69 -0.35 -18.48
N TYR A 39 6.44 0.07 -18.33
CA TYR A 39 5.47 -0.53 -17.41
C TYR A 39 4.53 -1.44 -18.18
N ARG A 40 4.62 -2.74 -17.94
CA ARG A 40 3.79 -3.76 -18.56
C ARG A 40 2.67 -4.21 -17.61
N THR A 41 1.41 -4.11 -18.09
CA THR A 41 0.23 -4.40 -17.27
C THR A 41 -0.92 -4.99 -18.09
N ALA A 42 -1.99 -5.45 -17.42
CA ALA A 42 -3.20 -5.90 -18.07
C ALA A 42 -3.95 -4.73 -18.75
N LYS A 43 -4.75 -5.06 -19.75
CA LYS A 43 -5.67 -4.13 -20.39
C LYS A 43 -6.93 -3.96 -19.53
N HIS A 44 -7.40 -2.73 -19.39
CA HIS A 44 -8.71 -2.40 -18.85
C HIS A 44 -9.42 -1.38 -19.75
N THR A 45 -10.71 -1.13 -19.50
CA THR A 45 -11.59 -0.37 -20.40
C THR A 45 -11.19 1.09 -20.56
N ASP A 46 -10.68 1.70 -19.51
CA ASP A 46 -10.51 3.16 -19.42
C ASP A 46 -9.10 3.65 -19.79
N ALA A 47 -8.25 2.76 -20.28
CA ALA A 47 -6.90 3.13 -20.66
C ALA A 47 -6.48 2.60 -22.04
N PRO A 48 -5.75 3.41 -22.84
CA PRO A 48 -5.25 3.00 -24.14
C PRO A 48 -4.22 1.88 -24.02
N ARG A 49 -4.11 1.04 -25.06
CA ARG A 49 -3.13 -0.06 -25.09
C ARG A 49 -1.68 0.40 -24.89
N ARG A 50 -1.37 1.61 -25.32
CA ARG A 50 -0.07 2.26 -25.13
C ARG A 50 -0.29 3.70 -24.74
N SER A 51 0.47 4.15 -23.77
CA SER A 51 0.51 5.55 -23.32
C SER A 51 1.89 5.89 -22.78
N ARG A 52 2.16 7.18 -22.64
CA ARG A 52 3.33 7.67 -21.92
C ARG A 52 2.86 8.69 -20.87
N ARG A 53 3.33 8.53 -19.64
CA ARG A 53 3.00 9.42 -18.53
C ARG A 53 4.26 9.58 -17.67
N ASN A 54 4.64 10.81 -17.36
CA ASN A 54 5.78 11.14 -16.50
C ASN A 54 7.06 10.36 -16.89
N GLY A 55 7.37 10.33 -18.21
CA GLY A 55 8.55 9.63 -18.71
C GLY A 55 8.40 8.11 -18.88
N VAL A 56 7.45 7.47 -18.22
CA VAL A 56 7.21 6.03 -18.24
C VAL A 56 6.33 5.63 -19.45
N ARG A 57 6.75 4.58 -20.16
CA ARG A 57 5.99 3.99 -21.26
C ARG A 57 5.14 2.83 -20.77
N TYR A 58 3.82 2.98 -20.83
CA TYR A 58 2.84 1.94 -20.46
C TYR A 58 2.48 1.07 -21.64
N GLU A 59 2.56 -0.24 -21.47
CA GLU A 59 2.11 -1.25 -22.44
C GLU A 59 1.06 -2.14 -21.78
N ARG A 60 -0.21 -2.05 -22.25
CA ARG A 60 -1.35 -2.79 -21.71
C ARG A 60 -1.83 -3.85 -22.66
N ALA A 61 -1.81 -5.12 -22.25
CA ALA A 61 -2.42 -6.23 -23.01
C ALA A 61 -2.68 -7.44 -22.10
N GLY A 62 -3.61 -8.28 -22.53
CA GLY A 62 -4.14 -9.38 -21.72
C GLY A 62 -5.14 -8.88 -20.68
N GLY A 63 -5.87 -9.80 -20.08
CA GLY A 63 -6.73 -9.57 -18.92
C GLY A 63 -6.05 -10.01 -17.62
N LYS A 64 -6.83 -10.13 -16.56
CA LYS A 64 -6.38 -10.48 -15.18
C LYS A 64 -5.42 -11.67 -15.12
N PHE A 65 -5.64 -12.72 -15.93
CA PHE A 65 -4.80 -13.92 -15.94
C PHE A 65 -3.86 -13.98 -17.14
N SER A 66 -4.31 -13.57 -18.32
CA SER A 66 -3.50 -13.66 -19.54
C SER A 66 -2.37 -12.64 -19.61
N VAL A 67 -2.34 -11.61 -18.76
CA VAL A 67 -1.21 -10.68 -18.63
C VAL A 67 0.09 -11.40 -18.26
N TYR A 68 0.02 -12.44 -17.44
CA TYR A 68 1.18 -13.24 -17.03
C TYR A 68 1.82 -13.98 -18.21
N LEU A 69 0.99 -14.48 -19.14
CA LEU A 69 1.46 -15.15 -20.36
C LEU A 69 2.16 -14.20 -21.35
N ALA A 70 1.92 -12.92 -21.23
CA ALA A 70 2.51 -11.90 -22.09
C ALA A 70 3.88 -11.39 -21.58
N ALA A 71 4.29 -11.74 -20.36
CA ALA A 71 5.58 -11.32 -19.82
C ALA A 71 6.78 -11.79 -20.63
N PRO A 72 6.89 -13.05 -21.09
CA PRO A 72 8.01 -13.51 -21.92
C PRO A 72 8.17 -12.70 -23.20
N LEU A 73 7.05 -12.41 -23.88
CA LEU A 73 7.05 -11.61 -25.11
C LEU A 73 7.49 -10.16 -24.83
N SER A 74 7.04 -9.59 -23.71
CA SER A 74 7.44 -8.24 -23.30
C SER A 74 8.94 -8.16 -22.99
N ILE A 75 9.50 -9.14 -22.28
CA ILE A 75 10.92 -9.25 -21.99
C ILE A 75 11.72 -9.36 -23.30
N TRP A 76 11.31 -10.25 -24.20
CA TRP A 76 11.99 -10.46 -25.47
C TRP A 76 11.98 -9.21 -26.36
N ARG A 77 10.84 -8.52 -26.46
CA ARG A 77 10.70 -7.31 -27.31
C ARG A 77 11.45 -6.12 -26.73
N ASN A 78 11.36 -5.92 -25.44
CA ASN A 78 11.93 -4.73 -24.79
C ASN A 78 13.44 -4.91 -24.51
N ARG A 79 13.95 -6.13 -24.40
CA ARG A 79 15.37 -6.44 -24.09
C ARG A 79 15.89 -5.58 -22.92
N PRO A 80 15.24 -5.66 -21.74
CA PRO A 80 15.61 -4.82 -20.60
C PRO A 80 16.97 -5.21 -20.05
N ASP A 81 17.64 -4.26 -19.39
CA ASP A 81 18.84 -4.51 -18.59
C ASP A 81 18.50 -5.18 -17.27
N VAL A 82 17.34 -4.81 -16.69
CA VAL A 82 16.79 -5.37 -15.45
C VAL A 82 15.26 -5.45 -15.52
N VAL A 83 14.70 -6.47 -14.89
CA VAL A 83 13.26 -6.66 -14.74
C VAL A 83 12.87 -6.52 -13.28
N VAL A 84 11.85 -5.71 -13.01
CA VAL A 84 11.15 -5.69 -11.71
C VAL A 84 9.87 -6.48 -11.88
N ASP A 85 9.78 -7.61 -11.24
CA ASP A 85 8.60 -8.47 -11.20
C ASP A 85 7.82 -8.17 -9.91
N THR A 86 6.51 -7.99 -9.98
CA THR A 86 5.71 -7.74 -8.78
C THR A 86 4.93 -8.97 -8.37
N GLN A 87 5.01 -9.27 -7.08
CA GLN A 87 4.23 -10.32 -6.45
C GLN A 87 3.03 -9.69 -5.72
N ASN A 88 1.93 -9.51 -6.46
CA ASN A 88 0.62 -9.16 -5.92
C ASN A 88 -0.26 -10.43 -5.90
N GLY A 89 0.11 -11.39 -5.04
CA GLY A 89 -0.33 -12.77 -5.03
C GLY A 89 0.63 -13.68 -5.80
N ILE A 90 0.51 -13.77 -7.12
CA ILE A 90 1.41 -14.58 -7.97
C ILE A 90 2.32 -13.64 -8.76
N PRO A 91 3.65 -13.85 -8.79
CA PRO A 91 4.56 -13.11 -9.66
C PRO A 91 4.43 -13.57 -11.12
N PHE A 92 5.01 -12.81 -12.04
CA PHE A 92 5.06 -13.16 -13.48
C PHE A 92 6.06 -14.28 -13.79
N PHE A 93 6.83 -14.72 -12.81
CA PHE A 93 7.91 -15.69 -12.97
C PHE A 93 8.94 -15.27 -14.02
N ALA A 94 9.22 -13.97 -14.12
CA ALA A 94 10.12 -13.38 -15.11
C ALA A 94 11.50 -14.05 -15.15
N ARG A 95 12.00 -14.52 -14.00
CA ARG A 95 13.29 -15.20 -13.89
C ARG A 95 13.40 -16.47 -14.74
N LEU A 96 12.29 -17.10 -15.10
CA LEU A 96 12.27 -18.26 -15.99
C LEU A 96 12.49 -17.89 -17.47
N PHE A 97 12.32 -16.61 -17.84
CA PHE A 97 12.29 -16.14 -19.23
C PHE A 97 13.45 -15.20 -19.58
N THR A 98 14.34 -14.90 -18.63
CA THR A 98 15.51 -14.02 -18.87
C THR A 98 16.70 -14.43 -18.04
N ARG A 99 17.90 -14.18 -18.59
CA ARG A 99 19.18 -14.26 -17.85
C ARG A 99 19.59 -12.90 -17.26
N ARG A 100 18.85 -11.84 -17.56
CA ARG A 100 19.07 -10.51 -16.99
C ARG A 100 18.70 -10.50 -15.51
N PRO A 101 19.25 -9.60 -14.70
CA PRO A 101 18.85 -9.44 -13.32
C PRO A 101 17.33 -9.27 -13.19
N VAL A 102 16.75 -9.91 -12.17
CA VAL A 102 15.34 -9.77 -11.82
C VAL A 102 15.24 -9.44 -10.34
N VAL A 103 14.52 -8.38 -10.02
CA VAL A 103 14.10 -8.02 -8.67
C VAL A 103 12.66 -8.48 -8.48
N LEU A 104 12.36 -9.13 -7.36
CA LEU A 104 10.98 -9.44 -6.98
C LEU A 104 10.49 -8.43 -5.94
N LEU A 105 9.53 -7.59 -6.34
CA LEU A 105 8.87 -6.63 -5.44
C LEU A 105 7.67 -7.29 -4.79
N THR A 106 7.68 -7.39 -3.46
CA THR A 106 6.61 -8.00 -2.66
C THR A 106 6.20 -7.04 -1.55
N HIS A 107 5.01 -6.46 -1.61
CA HIS A 107 4.53 -5.55 -0.57
C HIS A 107 4.11 -6.27 0.71
N HIS A 108 3.47 -7.43 0.57
CA HIS A 108 3.08 -8.33 1.66
C HIS A 108 2.74 -9.71 1.10
N CYS A 109 2.76 -10.72 1.96
CA CYS A 109 2.30 -12.06 1.61
C CYS A 109 0.76 -12.15 1.71
N HIS A 110 0.12 -12.83 0.74
CA HIS A 110 -1.34 -12.82 0.58
C HIS A 110 -2.05 -14.00 1.28
N LYS A 111 -1.40 -14.63 2.26
CA LYS A 111 -1.92 -15.83 2.95
C LYS A 111 -3.38 -15.69 3.38
N GLU A 112 -3.72 -14.56 3.98
CA GLU A 112 -5.06 -14.28 4.51
C GLU A 112 -6.07 -13.86 3.45
N GLN A 113 -5.60 -13.46 2.27
CA GLN A 113 -6.45 -12.99 1.17
C GLN A 113 -6.83 -14.13 0.21
N TRP A 114 -5.99 -15.17 0.10
CA TRP A 114 -6.25 -16.29 -0.79
C TRP A 114 -7.57 -17.04 -0.54
N PRO A 115 -8.04 -17.25 0.71
CA PRO A 115 -9.32 -17.88 0.97
C PRO A 115 -10.51 -17.20 0.28
N VAL A 116 -10.45 -15.88 0.08
CA VAL A 116 -11.51 -15.10 -0.61
C VAL A 116 -11.67 -15.52 -2.07
N ALA A 117 -10.61 -16.03 -2.71
CA ALA A 117 -10.65 -16.52 -4.09
C ALA A 117 -11.30 -17.91 -4.24
N GLY A 118 -11.76 -18.50 -3.12
CA GLY A 118 -12.34 -19.84 -3.07
C GLY A 118 -11.31 -20.95 -2.80
N PRO A 119 -11.78 -22.15 -2.42
CA PRO A 119 -10.90 -23.18 -1.83
C PRO A 119 -9.86 -23.73 -2.81
N VAL A 120 -10.16 -23.83 -4.10
CA VAL A 120 -9.25 -24.40 -5.10
C VAL A 120 -8.23 -23.34 -5.54
N ILE A 121 -8.72 -22.17 -5.98
CA ILE A 121 -7.86 -21.08 -6.45
C ILE A 121 -6.99 -20.57 -5.31
N GLY A 122 -7.57 -20.44 -4.11
CA GLY A 122 -6.84 -19.99 -2.92
C GLY A 122 -5.69 -20.92 -2.53
N ARG A 123 -5.90 -22.24 -2.53
CA ARG A 123 -4.84 -23.23 -2.24
C ARG A 123 -3.74 -23.22 -3.31
N LEU A 124 -4.11 -23.15 -4.58
CA LEU A 124 -3.15 -23.11 -5.68
C LEU A 124 -2.35 -21.79 -5.63
N GLY A 125 -3.03 -20.65 -5.42
CA GLY A 125 -2.38 -19.35 -5.33
C GLY A 125 -1.39 -19.30 -4.17
N TRP A 126 -1.80 -19.75 -2.98
CA TRP A 126 -0.91 -19.82 -1.83
C TRP A 126 0.27 -20.78 -2.05
N PHE A 127 0.05 -21.91 -2.70
CA PHE A 127 1.14 -22.84 -3.07
C PHE A 127 2.15 -22.17 -4.01
N LEU A 128 1.67 -21.47 -5.05
CA LEU A 128 2.53 -20.75 -5.98
C LEU A 128 3.31 -19.63 -5.28
N GLU A 129 2.64 -18.85 -4.44
CA GLU A 129 3.25 -17.75 -3.69
C GLU A 129 4.25 -18.26 -2.65
N SER A 130 3.87 -19.27 -1.83
CA SER A 130 4.66 -19.66 -0.66
C SER A 130 5.70 -20.75 -0.94
N LYS A 131 5.55 -21.55 -1.99
CA LYS A 131 6.44 -22.68 -2.27
C LYS A 131 7.16 -22.57 -3.60
N VAL A 132 6.49 -22.10 -4.66
CA VAL A 132 7.08 -22.03 -6.01
C VAL A 132 7.89 -20.76 -6.17
N ALA A 133 7.33 -19.60 -5.84
CA ALA A 133 8.02 -18.31 -6.01
C ALA A 133 9.37 -18.27 -5.25
N PRO A 134 9.50 -18.63 -3.95
CA PRO A 134 10.79 -18.62 -3.27
C PRO A 134 11.84 -19.54 -3.90
N ARG A 135 11.42 -20.63 -4.57
CA ARG A 135 12.33 -21.52 -5.28
C ARG A 135 12.79 -20.95 -6.61
N VAL A 136 11.87 -20.39 -7.39
CA VAL A 136 12.17 -19.78 -8.69
C VAL A 136 13.08 -18.57 -8.51
N TYR A 137 12.82 -17.75 -7.50
CA TYR A 137 13.60 -16.52 -7.22
C TYR A 137 14.76 -16.73 -6.23
N ARG A 138 15.17 -17.97 -5.99
CA ARG A 138 16.33 -18.24 -5.11
C ARG A 138 17.59 -17.50 -5.60
N GLY A 139 18.18 -16.65 -4.74
CA GLY A 139 19.33 -15.83 -5.05
C GLY A 139 19.04 -14.63 -5.97
N ALA A 140 17.77 -14.31 -6.23
CA ALA A 140 17.37 -13.00 -6.75
C ALA A 140 17.29 -11.99 -5.61
N ARG A 141 17.39 -10.70 -5.92
CA ARG A 141 17.12 -9.62 -4.97
C ARG A 141 15.61 -9.48 -4.80
N TYR A 142 15.16 -9.43 -3.57
CA TYR A 142 13.80 -9.06 -3.18
C TYR A 142 13.77 -7.62 -2.70
N VAL A 143 12.70 -6.91 -3.00
CA VAL A 143 12.38 -5.62 -2.38
C VAL A 143 11.04 -5.76 -1.69
N THR A 144 10.97 -5.29 -0.46
CA THR A 144 9.73 -5.19 0.32
C THR A 144 9.63 -3.84 1.00
N VAL A 145 8.50 -3.56 1.67
CA VAL A 145 8.21 -2.22 2.18
C VAL A 145 8.23 -2.11 3.70
N SER A 146 8.40 -3.24 4.42
CA SER A 146 8.36 -3.27 5.88
C SER A 146 9.15 -4.43 6.47
N GLU A 147 9.55 -4.31 7.74
CA GLU A 147 10.16 -5.40 8.51
C GLU A 147 9.22 -6.60 8.66
N ALA A 148 7.91 -6.34 8.85
CA ALA A 148 6.91 -7.39 8.92
C ALA A 148 6.86 -8.19 7.61
N SER A 149 6.87 -7.51 6.46
CA SER A 149 6.88 -8.19 5.15
C SER A 149 8.20 -8.91 4.88
N ARG A 150 9.34 -8.39 5.37
CA ARG A 150 10.64 -9.08 5.34
C ARG A 150 10.58 -10.38 6.15
N SER A 151 10.05 -10.31 7.37
CA SER A 151 9.87 -11.48 8.24
C SER A 151 8.98 -12.54 7.62
N ASP A 152 7.87 -12.13 6.98
CA ASP A 152 6.99 -13.04 6.23
C ASP A 152 7.76 -13.75 5.10
N LEU A 153 8.59 -13.04 4.32
CA LEU A 153 9.41 -13.61 3.25
C LEU A 153 10.47 -14.59 3.79
N VAL A 154 11.13 -14.25 4.89
CA VAL A 154 12.10 -15.14 5.57
C VAL A 154 11.41 -16.43 6.03
N ALA A 155 10.20 -16.33 6.58
CA ALA A 155 9.41 -17.50 6.97
C ALA A 155 9.01 -18.39 5.78
N LEU A 156 8.96 -17.84 4.55
CA LEU A 156 8.77 -18.60 3.32
C LEU A 156 10.06 -19.19 2.75
N GLY A 157 11.22 -18.94 3.39
CA GLY A 157 12.52 -19.50 3.04
C GLY A 157 13.36 -18.61 2.11
N VAL A 158 13.03 -17.32 1.97
CA VAL A 158 13.90 -16.33 1.33
C VAL A 158 15.03 -15.97 2.29
N ARG A 159 16.27 -15.89 1.81
CA ARG A 159 17.40 -15.50 2.64
C ARG A 159 17.28 -14.01 3.02
N GLU A 160 17.46 -13.69 4.28
CA GLU A 160 17.34 -12.32 4.78
C GLU A 160 18.26 -11.33 4.03
N GLY A 161 19.51 -11.73 3.74
CA GLY A 161 20.46 -10.91 2.98
C GLY A 161 20.10 -10.69 1.49
N ASP A 162 19.09 -11.40 0.96
CA ASP A 162 18.58 -11.17 -0.39
C ASP A 162 17.41 -10.15 -0.39
N ILE A 163 16.95 -9.70 0.79
CA ILE A 163 15.78 -8.82 0.94
C ILE A 163 16.23 -7.42 1.33
N GLU A 164 15.83 -6.44 0.55
CA GLU A 164 15.98 -5.01 0.84
C GLU A 164 14.63 -4.41 1.21
N ILE A 165 14.59 -3.59 2.27
CA ILE A 165 13.41 -2.83 2.63
C ILE A 165 13.52 -1.46 2.00
N VAL A 166 12.59 -1.13 1.12
CA VAL A 166 12.45 0.20 0.53
C VAL A 166 11.03 0.65 0.81
N GLU A 167 10.89 1.48 1.83
CA GLU A 167 9.61 1.96 2.35
C GLU A 167 8.83 2.76 1.31
N ASN A 168 7.51 2.87 1.49
CA ASN A 168 6.68 3.72 0.64
C ASN A 168 6.99 5.20 0.90
N GLY A 169 6.95 6.00 -0.14
CA GLY A 169 6.75 7.43 -0.03
C GLY A 169 5.26 7.79 0.10
N VAL A 170 5.01 9.04 0.39
CA VAL A 170 3.68 9.67 0.30
C VAL A 170 3.73 10.87 -0.63
N ASP A 171 2.62 11.18 -1.26
CA ASP A 171 2.52 12.40 -2.06
C ASP A 171 2.52 13.62 -1.14
N PRO A 172 3.08 14.76 -1.58
CA PRO A 172 3.01 15.99 -0.81
C PRO A 172 1.55 16.43 -0.64
N VAL A 173 1.26 17.09 0.46
CA VAL A 173 -0.06 17.72 0.67
C VAL A 173 -0.33 18.68 -0.50
N PRO A 174 -1.52 18.63 -1.13
CA PRO A 174 -1.86 19.52 -2.23
C PRO A 174 -1.71 21.01 -1.83
N ALA A 175 -1.27 21.85 -2.78
CA ALA A 175 -1.11 23.27 -2.55
C ALA A 175 -2.44 23.98 -2.19
N HIS A 176 -3.56 23.39 -2.58
CA HIS A 176 -4.90 23.86 -2.29
C HIS A 176 -5.70 22.78 -1.59
N VAL A 177 -5.89 22.92 -0.29
CA VAL A 177 -6.77 22.10 0.54
C VAL A 177 -7.99 22.95 0.90
N PRO A 178 -9.22 22.53 0.57
CA PRO A 178 -10.41 23.29 0.93
C PRO A 178 -10.62 23.28 2.44
N SER A 179 -10.95 24.45 3.01
CA SER A 179 -11.33 24.52 4.42
C SER A 179 -12.72 23.89 4.62
N LEU A 180 -12.83 22.99 5.57
CA LEU A 180 -14.11 22.43 5.99
C LEU A 180 -14.70 23.26 7.12
N TYR A 181 -16.03 23.25 7.23
CA TYR A 181 -16.71 23.92 8.35
C TYR A 181 -16.31 23.23 9.67
N ASP A 182 -15.92 24.03 10.65
CA ASP A 182 -15.65 23.56 12.00
C ASP A 182 -16.99 23.53 12.78
N ASP A 183 -17.46 22.35 13.07
CA ASP A 183 -18.66 22.09 13.87
C ASP A 183 -18.37 21.89 15.36
N HIS A 184 -17.10 22.11 15.77
CA HIS A 184 -16.60 21.95 17.13
C HIS A 184 -16.80 20.56 17.73
N ARG A 185 -16.90 19.55 16.87
CA ARG A 185 -17.03 18.14 17.26
C ARG A 185 -15.71 17.42 17.18
N THR A 186 -15.60 16.32 17.89
CA THR A 186 -14.47 15.38 17.73
C THR A 186 -14.64 14.60 16.43
N HIS A 187 -13.65 14.70 15.52
CA HIS A 187 -13.63 13.97 14.26
C HIS A 187 -12.63 12.82 14.31
N LEU A 188 -13.16 11.63 14.25
CA LEU A 188 -12.38 10.41 14.00
C LEU A 188 -12.44 10.12 12.50
N LEU A 189 -11.36 9.60 11.92
CA LEU A 189 -11.33 9.33 10.49
C LEU A 189 -10.76 7.92 10.22
N THR A 190 -11.37 7.18 9.30
CA THR A 190 -10.76 6.00 8.70
C THR A 190 -10.60 6.18 7.20
N LEU A 191 -9.41 5.87 6.68
CA LEU A 191 -9.04 6.03 5.27
C LEU A 191 -8.56 4.69 4.71
N SER A 192 -9.41 3.99 3.99
CA SER A 192 -9.06 2.70 3.41
C SER A 192 -10.06 2.24 2.34
N ARG A 193 -9.74 1.13 1.64
CA ARG A 193 -10.73 0.41 0.87
C ARG A 193 -11.75 -0.24 1.81
N LEU A 194 -13.03 -0.18 1.48
CA LEU A 194 -14.10 -0.79 2.27
C LEU A 194 -14.21 -2.29 1.95
N VAL A 195 -13.42 -3.08 2.68
CA VAL A 195 -13.34 -4.54 2.54
C VAL A 195 -13.17 -5.20 3.92
N PRO A 196 -13.63 -6.45 4.15
CA PRO A 196 -13.73 -7.05 5.49
C PRO A 196 -12.45 -7.04 6.33
N HIS A 197 -11.27 -7.25 5.72
CA HIS A 197 -10.02 -7.29 6.46
C HIS A 197 -9.55 -5.92 6.99
N LYS A 198 -10.24 -4.83 6.61
CA LYS A 198 -10.01 -3.49 7.16
C LYS A 198 -10.75 -3.27 8.47
N ARG A 199 -11.72 -4.14 8.82
CA ARG A 199 -12.42 -4.17 10.11
C ARG A 199 -12.98 -2.81 10.53
N ILE A 200 -13.55 -2.06 9.56
CA ILE A 200 -14.08 -0.70 9.80
C ILE A 200 -15.20 -0.71 10.84
N GLU A 201 -15.86 -1.84 11.03
CA GLU A 201 -16.83 -2.09 12.11
C GLU A 201 -16.23 -1.72 13.49
N GLU A 202 -14.95 -2.00 13.72
CA GLU A 202 -14.29 -1.65 14.99
C GLU A 202 -14.04 -0.14 15.12
N ALA A 203 -13.79 0.55 14.02
CA ALA A 203 -13.73 2.03 14.02
C ALA A 203 -15.10 2.63 14.34
N ILE A 204 -16.18 2.04 13.81
CA ILE A 204 -17.57 2.45 14.11
C ILE A 204 -17.88 2.23 15.60
N ASP A 205 -17.55 1.05 16.15
CA ASP A 205 -17.75 0.74 17.56
C ASP A 205 -16.92 1.64 18.48
N ALA A 206 -15.68 1.95 18.11
CA ALA A 206 -14.84 2.87 18.85
C ALA A 206 -15.43 4.30 18.87
N ALA A 207 -15.88 4.80 17.73
CA ALA A 207 -16.50 6.11 17.63
C ALA A 207 -17.81 6.20 18.45
N ALA A 208 -18.63 5.15 18.42
CA ALA A 208 -19.87 5.09 19.19
C ALA A 208 -19.66 5.18 20.70
N ARG A 209 -18.46 4.84 21.21
CA ARG A 209 -18.11 4.92 22.63
C ARG A 209 -17.51 6.28 23.04
N ILE A 210 -17.30 7.20 22.08
CA ILE A 210 -16.79 8.55 22.35
C ILE A 210 -17.94 9.56 22.19
N PRO A 211 -18.43 10.15 23.30
CA PRO A 211 -19.59 11.03 23.25
C PRO A 211 -19.39 12.22 22.31
N GLY A 212 -20.34 12.42 21.39
CA GLY A 212 -20.34 13.55 20.45
C GLY A 212 -19.34 13.41 19.29
N ALA A 213 -18.61 12.29 19.19
CA ALA A 213 -17.70 12.09 18.06
C ALA A 213 -18.46 11.80 16.75
N VAL A 214 -17.83 12.20 15.65
CA VAL A 214 -18.20 11.84 14.27
C VAL A 214 -17.14 10.92 13.72
N LEU A 215 -17.53 9.83 13.05
CA LEU A 215 -16.61 9.01 12.28
C LEU A 215 -16.73 9.33 10.78
N ASP A 216 -15.69 9.91 10.21
CA ASP A 216 -15.55 10.13 8.77
C ASP A 216 -14.96 8.87 8.12
N VAL A 217 -15.75 8.15 7.31
CA VAL A 217 -15.31 6.95 6.56
C VAL A 217 -14.98 7.36 5.14
N VAL A 218 -13.67 7.33 4.80
CA VAL A 218 -13.15 7.75 3.50
C VAL A 218 -12.65 6.54 2.72
N GLY A 219 -13.17 6.39 1.51
CA GLY A 219 -12.86 5.29 0.61
C GLY A 219 -14.11 4.59 0.09
N SER A 220 -13.92 3.59 -0.75
CA SER A 220 -15.00 2.78 -1.34
C SER A 220 -14.61 1.31 -1.40
N GLY A 221 -15.59 0.44 -1.54
CA GLY A 221 -15.35 -1.00 -1.65
C GLY A 221 -16.64 -1.80 -1.66
N TRP A 222 -16.53 -3.09 -1.98
CA TRP A 222 -17.69 -3.96 -2.10
C TRP A 222 -18.35 -4.34 -0.76
N TRP A 223 -17.75 -3.93 0.37
CA TRP A 223 -18.26 -4.14 1.72
C TRP A 223 -18.99 -2.90 2.27
N GLU A 224 -19.22 -1.88 1.44
CA GLU A 224 -19.78 -0.60 1.88
C GLU A 224 -21.23 -0.73 2.37
N ASP A 225 -22.06 -1.52 1.69
CA ASP A 225 -23.49 -1.69 2.06
C ASP A 225 -23.60 -2.37 3.44
N GLU A 226 -22.77 -3.35 3.72
CA GLU A 226 -22.69 -4.03 5.03
C GLU A 226 -22.24 -3.08 6.13
N LEU A 227 -21.25 -2.20 5.83
CA LEU A 227 -20.80 -1.21 6.81
C LEU A 227 -21.86 -0.14 7.09
N ARG A 228 -22.57 0.31 6.07
CA ARG A 228 -23.70 1.25 6.26
C ARG A 228 -24.82 0.64 7.09
N ALA A 229 -25.13 -0.63 6.86
CA ALA A 229 -26.10 -1.35 7.67
C ALA A 229 -25.62 -1.52 9.12
N TYR A 230 -24.34 -1.85 9.30
CA TYR A 230 -23.72 -1.97 10.62
C TYR A 230 -23.72 -0.66 11.41
N ALA A 231 -23.50 0.47 10.74
CA ALA A 231 -23.44 1.79 11.36
C ALA A 231 -24.82 2.30 11.85
N GLN A 232 -25.94 1.72 11.39
CA GLN A 232 -27.27 2.17 11.78
C GLN A 232 -27.47 2.11 13.30
N GLY A 233 -27.77 3.28 13.90
CA GLY A 233 -28.00 3.41 15.35
C GLY A 233 -26.72 3.32 16.22
N ARG A 234 -25.53 3.37 15.61
CA ARG A 234 -24.22 3.26 16.31
C ARG A 234 -23.43 4.58 16.30
N GLY A 235 -24.11 5.71 16.46
CA GLY A 235 -23.44 7.02 16.48
C GLY A 235 -23.47 7.73 15.13
N ASP A 236 -22.71 8.81 15.02
CA ASP A 236 -22.65 9.64 13.82
C ASP A 236 -21.52 9.16 12.90
N VAL A 237 -21.89 8.44 11.84
CA VAL A 237 -20.96 7.90 10.85
C VAL A 237 -21.27 8.52 9.48
N VAL A 238 -20.28 9.18 8.89
CA VAL A 238 -20.39 9.84 7.58
C VAL A 238 -19.54 9.09 6.56
N PHE A 239 -20.18 8.50 5.57
CA PHE A 239 -19.49 7.81 4.47
C PHE A 239 -19.27 8.77 3.31
N HIS A 240 -18.02 9.15 3.04
CA HIS A 240 -17.65 10.08 1.97
C HIS A 240 -17.45 9.41 0.61
N GLY A 241 -17.33 8.07 0.59
CA GLY A 241 -16.96 7.35 -0.63
C GLY A 241 -15.54 7.65 -1.09
N HIS A 242 -15.29 7.46 -2.38
CA HIS A 242 -14.02 7.86 -2.99
C HIS A 242 -14.03 9.37 -3.25
N VAL A 243 -13.06 10.07 -2.67
CA VAL A 243 -12.97 11.54 -2.72
C VAL A 243 -11.74 12.00 -3.53
N SER A 244 -11.73 13.26 -3.94
CA SER A 244 -10.56 13.88 -4.55
C SER A 244 -9.42 14.05 -3.54
N GLU A 245 -8.17 14.08 -4.02
CA GLU A 245 -7.00 14.30 -3.16
C GLU A 245 -7.12 15.56 -2.28
N PRO A 246 -7.48 16.77 -2.81
CA PRO A 246 -7.64 17.94 -1.95
C PRO A 246 -8.70 17.75 -0.85
N TYR A 247 -9.82 17.08 -1.17
CA TYR A 247 -10.88 16.87 -0.18
C TYR A 247 -10.49 15.81 0.86
N LYS A 248 -9.73 14.76 0.46
CA LYS A 248 -9.12 13.81 1.39
C LYS A 248 -8.24 14.51 2.41
N HIS A 249 -7.37 15.41 1.94
CA HIS A 249 -6.48 16.17 2.81
C HIS A 249 -7.25 17.15 3.71
N ALA A 250 -8.37 17.72 3.26
CA ALA A 250 -9.24 18.54 4.11
C ALA A 250 -9.87 17.73 5.24
N LEU A 251 -10.31 16.50 4.97
CA LEU A 251 -10.83 15.59 6.00
C LEU A 251 -9.75 15.18 6.99
N LEU A 252 -8.53 14.90 6.50
CA LEU A 252 -7.38 14.60 7.36
C LEU A 252 -6.97 15.79 8.23
N GLU A 253 -7.00 17.02 7.69
CA GLU A 253 -6.70 18.23 8.46
C GLU A 253 -7.71 18.50 9.58
N ARG A 254 -8.99 18.14 9.36
CA ARG A 254 -10.05 18.26 10.36
C ARG A 254 -10.00 17.16 11.41
N ALA A 255 -9.42 15.99 11.09
CA ALA A 255 -9.47 14.83 11.97
C ALA A 255 -8.61 15.00 13.23
N ASP A 256 -9.13 14.55 14.37
CA ASP A 256 -8.39 14.47 15.64
C ASP A 256 -7.57 13.19 15.77
N VAL A 257 -8.11 12.05 15.29
CA VAL A 257 -7.44 10.73 15.33
C VAL A 257 -7.82 9.93 14.09
N HIS A 258 -6.82 9.29 13.48
CA HIS A 258 -7.01 8.32 12.40
C HIS A 258 -7.12 6.91 12.97
N LEU A 259 -8.16 6.16 12.57
CA LEU A 259 -8.43 4.80 13.00
C LEU A 259 -8.14 3.80 11.88
N LEU A 260 -7.22 2.86 12.11
CA LEU A 260 -6.85 1.83 11.16
C LEU A 260 -6.88 0.43 11.80
N PRO A 261 -8.08 -0.12 12.11
CA PRO A 261 -8.23 -1.41 12.79
C PRO A 261 -7.97 -2.62 11.87
N SER A 262 -7.19 -2.44 10.81
CA SER A 262 -6.91 -3.46 9.80
C SER A 262 -6.29 -4.72 10.40
N ARG A 263 -6.67 -5.88 9.87
CA ARG A 263 -6.06 -7.18 10.23
C ARG A 263 -4.66 -7.34 9.61
N LYS A 264 -4.43 -6.79 8.41
CA LYS A 264 -3.15 -6.87 7.71
C LYS A 264 -2.91 -5.62 6.86
N GLU A 265 -1.73 -5.05 7.02
CA GLU A 265 -1.20 -3.95 6.22
C GLU A 265 0.20 -4.29 5.73
N GLY A 266 0.51 -3.91 4.50
CA GLY A 266 1.87 -4.00 3.99
C GLY A 266 2.79 -2.97 4.63
N TRP A 267 2.29 -1.74 4.79
CA TRP A 267 3.00 -0.63 5.43
C TRP A 267 2.06 0.39 6.08
N GLY A 268 0.99 0.81 5.39
CA GLY A 268 0.03 1.79 5.92
C GLY A 268 0.28 3.21 5.40
N ILE A 269 0.13 3.44 4.08
CA ILE A 269 0.28 4.78 3.47
C ILE A 269 -0.65 5.79 4.17
N ALA A 270 -1.89 5.42 4.48
CA ALA A 270 -2.86 6.27 5.16
C ALA A 270 -2.38 6.77 6.52
N VAL A 271 -1.54 6.01 7.23
CA VAL A 271 -0.91 6.43 8.49
C VAL A 271 -0.05 7.67 8.27
N ILE A 272 0.77 7.65 7.23
CA ILE A 272 1.69 8.76 6.96
C ILE A 272 0.93 9.95 6.33
N GLU A 273 -0.12 9.70 5.54
CA GLU A 273 -1.01 10.75 5.07
C GLU A 273 -1.69 11.49 6.24
N ALA A 274 -2.16 10.76 7.25
CA ALA A 274 -2.69 11.35 8.49
C ALA A 274 -1.58 12.10 9.26
N ALA A 275 -0.41 11.51 9.38
CA ALA A 275 0.73 12.11 10.09
C ALA A 275 1.22 13.41 9.43
N GLN A 276 1.08 13.61 8.10
CA GLN A 276 1.38 14.88 7.42
C GLN A 276 0.58 16.05 8.01
N HIS A 277 -0.64 15.77 8.49
CA HIS A 277 -1.51 16.75 9.15
C HIS A 277 -1.35 16.79 10.68
N GLY A 278 -0.45 15.96 11.23
CA GLY A 278 -0.27 15.85 12.69
C GLY A 278 -1.35 15.01 13.36
N VAL A 279 -2.07 14.20 12.60
CA VAL A 279 -3.13 13.32 13.10
C VAL A 279 -2.52 11.98 13.52
N PRO A 280 -2.56 11.63 14.83
CA PRO A 280 -2.06 10.35 15.28
C PRO A 280 -2.96 9.20 14.83
N THR A 281 -2.36 8.04 14.59
CA THR A 281 -3.09 6.84 14.16
C THR A 281 -3.19 5.82 15.30
N VAL A 282 -4.37 5.23 15.47
CA VAL A 282 -4.57 4.03 16.28
C VAL A 282 -4.71 2.82 15.37
N ALA A 283 -3.88 1.80 15.57
CA ALA A 283 -3.86 0.59 14.76
C ALA A 283 -3.44 -0.63 15.59
N TYR A 284 -3.76 -1.84 15.15
CA TYR A 284 -3.26 -3.05 15.80
C TYR A 284 -1.79 -3.32 15.48
N ALA A 285 -0.99 -3.63 16.49
CA ALA A 285 0.40 -4.03 16.33
C ALA A 285 0.55 -5.28 15.46
N SER A 286 -0.39 -6.20 15.56
CA SER A 286 -0.44 -7.45 14.78
C SER A 286 -0.80 -7.24 13.31
N ALA A 287 -1.20 -6.04 12.89
CA ALA A 287 -1.52 -5.75 11.49
C ALA A 287 -0.29 -5.74 10.55
N GLY A 288 0.90 -5.96 11.06
CA GLY A 288 2.13 -6.08 10.29
C GLY A 288 2.81 -4.73 10.04
N GLY A 289 2.91 -4.29 8.79
CA GLY A 289 3.74 -3.13 8.41
C GLY A 289 3.35 -1.78 9.03
N VAL A 290 2.21 -1.67 9.71
CA VAL A 290 1.87 -0.45 10.48
C VAL A 290 2.82 -0.21 11.64
N ALA A 291 3.45 -1.26 12.18
CA ALA A 291 4.45 -1.13 13.22
C ALA A 291 5.71 -0.35 12.75
N ASP A 292 5.95 -0.32 11.44
CA ASP A 292 7.05 0.45 10.85
C ASP A 292 6.63 1.90 10.54
N SER A 293 5.33 2.14 10.33
CA SER A 293 4.79 3.47 10.02
C SER A 293 4.34 4.26 11.24
N ILE A 294 4.14 3.61 12.40
CA ILE A 294 3.75 4.23 13.67
C ILE A 294 4.87 4.07 14.69
N ARG A 295 5.22 5.15 15.38
CA ARG A 295 6.00 5.11 16.62
C ARG A 295 5.04 5.12 17.80
N ASP A 296 4.91 3.97 18.45
CA ASP A 296 3.96 3.80 19.57
C ASP A 296 4.19 4.83 20.67
N GLY A 297 3.10 5.52 21.05
CA GLY A 297 3.11 6.58 22.07
C GLY A 297 3.70 7.92 21.61
N GLU A 298 4.34 8.01 20.43
CA GLU A 298 4.95 9.24 19.89
C GLU A 298 4.16 9.82 18.68
N THR A 299 3.77 8.98 17.72
CA THR A 299 3.06 9.39 16.50
C THR A 299 1.70 8.74 16.33
N GLY A 300 1.33 7.88 17.27
CA GLY A 300 0.09 7.14 17.30
C GLY A 300 0.15 6.05 18.38
N ARG A 301 -0.80 5.12 18.32
CA ARG A 301 -0.93 4.02 19.28
C ARG A 301 -1.00 2.67 18.55
N LEU A 302 -0.14 1.73 18.97
CA LEU A 302 -0.18 0.33 18.56
C LEU A 302 -0.91 -0.49 19.62
N VAL A 303 -2.11 -0.92 19.31
CA VAL A 303 -2.99 -1.71 20.18
C VAL A 303 -2.54 -3.17 20.13
N GLN A 304 -2.32 -3.79 21.28
CA GLN A 304 -1.97 -5.20 21.36
C GLN A 304 -3.20 -6.09 21.21
N ASP A 305 -3.00 -7.35 20.81
CA ASP A 305 -4.10 -8.30 20.71
C ASP A 305 -4.72 -8.53 22.10
N GLY A 306 -6.03 -8.32 22.20
CA GLY A 306 -6.79 -8.42 23.45
C GLY A 306 -7.01 -7.09 24.18
N ASP A 307 -6.34 -6.01 23.79
CA ASP A 307 -6.61 -4.68 24.32
C ASP A 307 -7.86 -4.06 23.66
N ASP A 308 -8.48 -3.11 24.37
CA ASP A 308 -9.68 -2.42 23.90
C ASP A 308 -9.31 -1.28 22.91
N PHE A 309 -9.65 -1.46 21.65
CA PHE A 309 -9.36 -0.49 20.59
C PHE A 309 -10.03 0.88 20.84
N ALA A 310 -11.24 0.89 21.38
CA ALA A 310 -11.94 2.13 21.69
C ALA A 310 -11.29 2.88 22.87
N GLU A 311 -10.80 2.16 23.87
CA GLU A 311 -10.05 2.76 24.97
C GLU A 311 -8.72 3.36 24.48
N ALA A 312 -7.97 2.62 23.64
CA ALA A 312 -6.76 3.14 23.01
C ALA A 312 -7.04 4.38 22.13
N THR A 313 -8.21 4.43 21.48
CA THR A 313 -8.65 5.61 20.72
C THR A 313 -8.89 6.80 21.64
N ARG A 314 -9.56 6.60 22.80
CA ARG A 314 -9.83 7.66 23.79
C ARG A 314 -8.51 8.20 24.39
N GLU A 315 -7.58 7.32 24.79
CA GLU A 315 -6.27 7.71 25.29
C GLU A 315 -5.47 8.51 24.25
N THR A 316 -5.53 8.09 22.99
CA THR A 316 -4.85 8.79 21.89
C THR A 316 -5.45 10.17 21.67
N LEU A 317 -6.79 10.29 21.72
CA LEU A 317 -7.50 11.55 21.60
C LEU A 317 -7.10 12.55 22.69
N GLU A 318 -6.97 12.10 23.94
CA GLU A 318 -6.51 12.93 25.06
C GLU A 318 -5.06 13.43 24.87
N ARG A 319 -4.21 12.62 24.21
CA ARG A 319 -2.80 12.91 24.01
C ARG A 319 -2.47 13.49 22.62
N ARG A 320 -3.47 13.68 21.73
CA ARG A 320 -3.24 14.04 20.32
C ARG A 320 -2.36 15.27 20.13
N ALA A 321 -2.55 16.29 20.94
CA ALA A 321 -1.78 17.54 20.86
C ALA A 321 -0.27 17.30 21.08
N SER A 322 0.09 16.39 21.98
CA SER A 322 1.49 16.03 22.24
C SER A 322 2.12 15.16 21.15
N MET A 323 1.29 14.47 20.36
CA MET A 323 1.73 13.59 19.26
C MET A 323 1.84 14.34 17.92
N ALA A 324 1.09 15.43 17.74
CA ALA A 324 0.92 16.09 16.46
C ALA A 324 2.24 16.50 15.78
N GLU A 325 3.12 17.20 16.50
CA GLU A 325 4.40 17.63 15.95
C GLU A 325 5.37 16.47 15.67
N ASN A 326 5.30 15.42 16.48
CA ASN A 326 6.08 14.21 16.24
C ASN A 326 5.59 13.47 14.98
N ALA A 327 4.27 13.38 14.79
CA ALA A 327 3.67 12.79 13.61
C ALA A 327 4.09 13.53 12.32
N LYS A 328 4.00 14.87 12.31
CA LYS A 328 4.44 15.69 11.16
C LYS A 328 5.93 15.49 10.84
N ARG A 329 6.80 15.53 11.85
CA ARG A 329 8.25 15.28 11.65
C ARG A 329 8.52 13.86 11.16
N TRP A 330 7.77 12.89 11.63
CA TRP A 330 7.89 11.50 11.20
C TRP A 330 7.50 11.35 9.74
N ALA A 331 6.38 11.97 9.32
CA ALA A 331 5.90 11.91 7.93
C ALA A 331 6.90 12.49 6.92
N GLN A 332 7.69 13.51 7.29
CA GLN A 332 8.69 14.14 6.41
C GLN A 332 9.79 13.18 5.94
N ARG A 333 9.97 12.03 6.60
CA ARG A 333 10.98 11.03 6.23
C ARG A 333 10.59 10.21 4.99
N PHE A 334 9.31 10.21 4.64
CA PHE A 334 8.75 9.31 3.64
C PHE A 334 8.36 10.09 2.37
N SER A 335 9.31 10.21 1.46
CA SER A 335 9.08 10.84 0.15
C SER A 335 9.25 9.83 -0.97
N TRP A 336 8.54 10.03 -2.08
CA TRP A 336 8.72 9.23 -3.28
C TRP A 336 10.10 9.39 -3.90
N GLU A 337 10.75 10.53 -3.69
CA GLU A 337 12.14 10.76 -4.10
C GLU A 337 13.10 9.80 -3.37
N GLU A 338 12.98 9.69 -2.05
CA GLU A 338 13.81 8.77 -1.25
C GLU A 338 13.52 7.30 -1.60
N THR A 339 12.25 6.92 -1.75
CA THR A 339 11.84 5.59 -2.22
C THR A 339 12.47 5.28 -3.57
N GLY A 340 12.36 6.21 -4.54
CA GLY A 340 12.93 6.07 -5.87
C GLY A 340 14.46 5.95 -5.85
N ARG A 341 15.13 6.79 -5.07
CA ARG A 341 16.60 6.80 -4.89
C ARG A 341 17.10 5.45 -4.35
N ARG A 342 16.47 4.94 -3.28
CA ARG A 342 16.83 3.65 -2.67
C ARG A 342 16.57 2.49 -3.63
N PHE A 343 15.43 2.51 -4.32
CA PHE A 343 15.10 1.48 -5.31
C PHE A 343 16.07 1.50 -6.49
N ALA A 344 16.42 2.69 -6.99
CA ALA A 344 17.42 2.86 -8.06
C ALA A 344 18.79 2.31 -7.67
N ALA A 345 19.22 2.50 -6.42
CA ALA A 345 20.46 1.94 -5.89
C ALA A 345 20.45 0.39 -5.94
N VAL A 346 19.35 -0.24 -5.54
CA VAL A 346 19.19 -1.71 -5.64
C VAL A 346 19.32 -2.19 -7.09
N LEU A 347 18.72 -1.48 -8.05
CA LEU A 347 18.83 -1.84 -9.46
C LEU A 347 20.26 -1.65 -10.00
N ALA A 348 20.93 -0.56 -9.61
CA ALA A 348 22.29 -0.26 -10.04
C ALA A 348 23.29 -1.33 -9.59
N GLU A 349 23.19 -1.81 -8.35
CA GLU A 349 24.03 -2.90 -7.82
C GLU A 349 23.94 -4.18 -8.66
N LEU A 350 22.77 -4.45 -9.25
CA LEU A 350 22.49 -5.67 -10.02
C LEU A 350 22.96 -5.58 -11.48
N VAL A 351 23.02 -4.36 -12.03
CA VAL A 351 23.36 -4.14 -13.46
C VAL A 351 24.83 -3.82 -13.64
N THR A 352 25.50 -3.29 -12.61
CA THR A 352 26.95 -3.04 -12.66
C THR A 352 27.71 -4.38 -12.71
N PRO A 353 28.57 -4.64 -13.70
CA PRO A 353 29.38 -5.84 -13.72
C PRO A 353 30.29 -5.87 -12.47
N ARG A 354 30.27 -6.98 -11.75
CA ARG A 354 31.26 -7.25 -10.68
C ARG A 354 32.61 -7.60 -11.28
#